data_893ccc82d5c9e61a963f732a6b729f5b
#
_entry.id   893ccc82d5c9e61a963f732a6b729f5b
#
_cell.length_a   1.000
_cell.length_b   1.000
_cell.length_c   1.000
_cell.angle_alpha   90.00
_cell.angle_beta   90.00
_cell.angle_gamma   90.00
#
_symmetry.space_group_name_H-M   'P 1'
#
loop_
_entity.id
_entity.type
_entity.pdbx_description
1 polymer ?
#
loop_
_entity_poly.entity_id
_entity_poly.type
_entity_poly.pdbx_seq_one_letter_code
_entity_poly.pdbx_strand_id
1 'polypeptide(L)'
;MLFKALSAAVYGIDANIIDVEVDFSGIKTNEDHFHTVGLPDAAVRESRDRVRAAIKNSGFDVPPTHITINLAPADIKKEGSGFDLPMAIGILGAYGALQLRDLSQFLLVGELGLDGGLRAVSGMLPVAVAARERGIRNLVIPKANAREAAVVEGVNVYPVETLNEVRELLNAAGNGGIHTEPFRMQTAEMLGGQQYFAADFADVRGQQTAKRALEVSAAGGHNILMIGPPGSGKTMLAKRLPSILAPLSFEEALETTKIHSVAGVLDADAGLVTQRPFRSPHHTISDAGLIGGGAVPRPGEVSLAHNGVLFLDELPEFPRNVLEVMRQPLEDRNVVIARASMSLTFPSAFMLAAAMNPCPCGYFNDKSRECSCTPPMIQRYVSKVSGPLLDRIDIHIEVPAVQYRELRAGATSENSAAIRGRVLKAREIQSARFTKAAEKIYSNAQMSTRQIRAFCELGPDAERLLERAMQQQGLTARAHDRILKVARTIADLDGAPSVTVPHIAEAIQYRTLDRSYWS
;
A
#
# COMPACT_ATOMS: atom_id res chain seq x y z
N MET A 1 -9.55 11.03 -42.33
CA MET A 1 -10.36 11.88 -41.41
C MET A 1 -9.80 11.68 -40.00
N LEU A 2 -9.39 12.77 -39.34
CA LEU A 2 -8.84 12.70 -37.98
C LEU A 2 -9.95 12.71 -36.93
N PHE A 3 -9.88 11.78 -35.99
CA PHE A 3 -10.73 11.70 -34.81
C PHE A 3 -9.90 11.58 -33.56
N LYS A 4 -10.32 12.21 -32.45
CA LYS A 4 -9.57 12.24 -31.20
C LYS A 4 -10.41 11.70 -30.06
N ALA A 5 -9.86 10.74 -29.30
CA ALA A 5 -10.40 10.23 -28.05
C ALA A 5 -9.39 10.47 -26.93
N LEU A 6 -9.84 10.47 -25.68
CA LEU A 6 -8.97 10.55 -24.50
C LEU A 6 -8.89 9.19 -23.80
N SER A 7 -7.70 8.86 -23.36
CA SER A 7 -7.39 7.71 -22.52
C SER A 7 -6.43 8.09 -21.40
N ALA A 8 -5.92 7.12 -20.66
CA ALA A 8 -4.90 7.34 -19.65
C ALA A 8 -3.87 6.21 -19.61
N ALA A 9 -2.63 6.57 -19.30
CA ALA A 9 -1.55 5.64 -18.98
C ALA A 9 -1.21 5.72 -17.51
N VAL A 10 -1.16 4.58 -16.82
CA VAL A 10 -0.73 4.50 -15.43
C VAL A 10 0.80 4.54 -15.36
N TYR A 11 1.34 5.40 -14.50
CA TYR A 11 2.76 5.57 -14.27
C TYR A 11 3.06 5.62 -12.76
N GLY A 12 3.65 4.56 -12.24
CA GLY A 12 3.78 4.39 -10.78
C GLY A 12 2.40 4.22 -10.13
N ILE A 13 2.03 5.12 -9.23
CA ILE A 13 0.71 5.15 -8.57
C ILE A 13 -0.21 6.23 -9.13
N ASP A 14 0.22 6.96 -10.13
CA ASP A 14 -0.53 8.04 -10.76
C ASP A 14 -0.83 7.71 -12.23
N ALA A 15 -1.64 8.51 -12.89
CA ALA A 15 -1.97 8.33 -14.28
C ALA A 15 -1.80 9.64 -15.07
N ASN A 16 -1.43 9.50 -16.34
CA ASN A 16 -1.32 10.61 -17.28
C ASN A 16 -2.38 10.48 -18.35
N ILE A 17 -3.04 11.58 -18.68
CA ILE A 17 -4.02 11.61 -19.76
C ILE A 17 -3.28 11.51 -21.10
N ILE A 18 -3.79 10.64 -21.97
CA ILE A 18 -3.24 10.31 -23.28
C ILE A 18 -4.25 10.65 -24.35
N ASP A 19 -3.83 11.44 -25.33
CA ASP A 19 -4.59 11.69 -26.54
C ASP A 19 -4.44 10.49 -27.51
N VAL A 20 -5.55 9.91 -27.91
CA VAL A 20 -5.63 8.84 -28.89
C VAL A 20 -6.16 9.45 -30.20
N GLU A 21 -5.25 9.78 -31.10
CA GLU A 21 -5.56 10.41 -32.37
C GLU A 21 -5.59 9.35 -33.48
N VAL A 22 -6.72 9.19 -34.14
CA VAL A 22 -6.91 8.21 -35.20
C VAL A 22 -7.08 8.93 -36.52
N ASP A 23 -6.12 8.73 -37.43
CA ASP A 23 -6.24 9.16 -38.81
C ASP A 23 -6.67 7.99 -39.70
N PHE A 24 -7.81 8.18 -40.36
CA PHE A 24 -8.44 7.22 -41.25
C PHE A 24 -8.39 7.78 -42.67
N SER A 25 -7.58 7.19 -43.56
CA SER A 25 -7.36 7.71 -44.92
C SER A 25 -8.61 7.68 -45.82
N GLY A 26 -9.56 6.75 -45.55
CA GLY A 26 -10.74 6.55 -46.38
C GLY A 26 -10.46 5.90 -47.75
N ILE A 27 -9.20 5.69 -48.09
CA ILE A 27 -8.81 5.03 -49.34
C ILE A 27 -8.84 3.51 -49.11
N LYS A 28 -9.67 2.79 -49.85
CA LYS A 28 -9.71 1.33 -49.82
C LYS A 28 -8.41 0.77 -50.36
N THR A 29 -7.80 -0.15 -49.63
CA THR A 29 -6.59 -0.87 -50.03
C THR A 29 -6.86 -2.37 -50.06
N ASN A 30 -6.00 -3.13 -50.75
CA ASN A 30 -6.11 -4.59 -50.80
C ASN A 30 -5.62 -5.23 -49.47
N GLU A 31 -4.81 -4.50 -48.71
CA GLU A 31 -4.24 -4.94 -47.44
C GLU A 31 -4.48 -3.88 -46.37
N ASP A 32 -4.60 -4.34 -45.13
CA ASP A 32 -4.74 -3.47 -44.01
C ASP A 32 -3.39 -2.90 -43.55
N HIS A 33 -3.31 -1.59 -43.51
CA HIS A 33 -2.17 -0.88 -42.96
C HIS A 33 -2.60 -0.21 -41.66
N PHE A 34 -2.29 -0.86 -40.52
CA PHE A 34 -2.58 -0.35 -39.20
C PHE A 34 -1.27 -0.05 -38.47
N HIS A 35 -1.01 1.21 -38.22
CA HIS A 35 0.20 1.67 -37.56
C HIS A 35 -0.12 2.39 -36.25
N THR A 36 0.56 2.00 -35.15
CA THR A 36 0.48 2.69 -33.84
C THR A 36 1.82 3.35 -33.54
N VAL A 37 1.80 4.66 -33.29
CA VAL A 37 2.97 5.47 -32.92
C VAL A 37 2.79 6.10 -31.53
N GLY A 38 3.85 6.65 -30.91
CA GLY A 38 3.80 7.26 -29.60
C GLY A 38 4.29 6.35 -28.47
N LEU A 39 5.36 5.58 -28.71
CA LEU A 39 6.00 4.65 -27.73
C LEU A 39 5.05 3.56 -27.19
N PRO A 40 4.29 2.83 -28.05
CA PRO A 40 3.50 1.70 -27.60
C PRO A 40 4.39 0.52 -27.17
N ASP A 41 4.03 -0.19 -26.09
CA ASP A 41 4.63 -1.45 -25.73
C ASP A 41 4.18 -2.62 -26.65
N ALA A 42 4.61 -3.85 -26.36
CA ALA A 42 4.19 -5.03 -27.14
C ALA A 42 2.67 -5.26 -27.04
N ALA A 43 2.07 -5.11 -25.85
CA ALA A 43 0.64 -5.33 -25.63
C ALA A 43 -0.23 -4.34 -26.42
N VAL A 44 0.19 -3.06 -26.46
CA VAL A 44 -0.48 -2.02 -27.26
C VAL A 44 -0.32 -2.27 -28.77
N ARG A 45 0.81 -2.84 -29.23
CA ARG A 45 0.97 -3.21 -30.63
C ARG A 45 0.11 -4.41 -31.05
N GLU A 46 -0.04 -5.38 -30.14
CA GLU A 46 -0.90 -6.55 -30.35
C GLU A 46 -2.40 -6.21 -30.31
N SER A 47 -2.78 -5.07 -29.72
CA SER A 47 -4.19 -4.64 -29.65
C SER A 47 -4.83 -4.43 -31.02
N ARG A 48 -4.03 -4.24 -32.08
CA ARG A 48 -4.52 -4.12 -33.46
C ARG A 48 -5.51 -5.22 -33.84
N ASP A 49 -5.13 -6.46 -33.60
CA ASP A 49 -5.93 -7.62 -34.06
C ASP A 49 -7.16 -7.80 -33.16
N ARG A 50 -7.04 -7.50 -31.82
CA ARG A 50 -8.18 -7.49 -30.90
C ARG A 50 -9.20 -6.41 -31.25
N VAL A 51 -8.74 -5.19 -31.45
CA VAL A 51 -9.60 -4.03 -31.80
C VAL A 51 -10.36 -4.29 -33.09
N ARG A 52 -9.69 -4.82 -34.15
CA ARG A 52 -10.34 -5.17 -35.40
C ARG A 52 -11.40 -6.24 -35.24
N ALA A 53 -11.06 -7.33 -34.55
CA ALA A 53 -12.01 -8.41 -34.32
C ALA A 53 -13.22 -7.92 -33.51
N ALA A 54 -12.98 -7.13 -32.47
CA ALA A 54 -14.03 -6.55 -31.64
C ALA A 54 -14.98 -5.65 -32.45
N ILE A 55 -14.44 -4.75 -33.29
CA ILE A 55 -15.24 -3.89 -34.16
C ILE A 55 -16.09 -4.72 -35.10
N LYS A 56 -15.50 -5.71 -35.78
CA LYS A 56 -16.22 -6.59 -36.72
C LYS A 56 -17.31 -7.41 -36.04
N ASN A 57 -16.98 -8.02 -34.88
CA ASN A 57 -17.93 -8.86 -34.13
C ASN A 57 -19.02 -8.03 -33.42
N SER A 58 -18.81 -6.72 -33.25
CA SER A 58 -19.83 -5.77 -32.80
C SER A 58 -20.74 -5.27 -33.92
N GLY A 59 -20.60 -5.80 -35.17
CA GLY A 59 -21.50 -5.51 -36.30
C GLY A 59 -21.04 -4.35 -37.19
N PHE A 60 -19.78 -3.89 -37.09
CA PHE A 60 -19.24 -2.82 -37.92
C PHE A 60 -18.29 -3.39 -38.98
N ASP A 61 -18.66 -3.19 -40.24
CA ASP A 61 -17.81 -3.57 -41.36
C ASP A 61 -16.93 -2.40 -41.80
N VAL A 62 -15.78 -2.26 -41.12
CA VAL A 62 -14.75 -1.26 -41.45
C VAL A 62 -13.87 -1.85 -42.56
N PRO A 63 -13.89 -1.29 -43.76
CA PRO A 63 -13.15 -1.85 -44.90
C PRO A 63 -11.62 -1.72 -44.67
N PRO A 64 -10.81 -2.57 -45.34
CA PRO A 64 -9.37 -2.44 -45.34
C PRO A 64 -8.93 -1.05 -45.80
N THR A 65 -8.11 -0.38 -45.03
CA THR A 65 -7.63 0.99 -45.25
C THR A 65 -6.36 1.29 -44.49
N HIS A 66 -5.76 2.44 -44.76
CA HIS A 66 -4.67 2.97 -43.90
C HIS A 66 -5.25 3.61 -42.66
N ILE A 67 -4.89 3.07 -41.48
CA ILE A 67 -5.22 3.60 -40.16
C ILE A 67 -3.91 3.91 -39.44
N THR A 68 -3.74 5.15 -39.05
CA THR A 68 -2.62 5.56 -38.16
C THR A 68 -3.19 6.01 -36.83
N ILE A 69 -2.71 5.40 -35.74
CA ILE A 69 -3.08 5.77 -34.39
C ILE A 69 -1.85 6.39 -33.72
N ASN A 70 -1.97 7.65 -33.28
CA ASN A 70 -0.96 8.34 -32.52
C ASN A 70 -1.39 8.43 -31.06
N LEU A 71 -0.54 7.94 -30.15
CA LEU A 71 -0.75 8.03 -28.71
C LEU A 71 0.14 9.15 -28.15
N ALA A 72 -0.42 10.33 -27.94
CA ALA A 72 0.32 11.50 -27.52
C ALA A 72 0.14 11.78 -26.00
N PRO A 73 1.17 12.30 -25.30
CA PRO A 73 2.48 12.73 -25.79
C PRO A 73 3.44 11.53 -26.01
N ALA A 74 4.43 11.68 -26.87
CA ALA A 74 5.36 10.61 -27.25
C ALA A 74 6.44 10.29 -26.21
N ASP A 75 6.64 11.12 -25.21
CA ASP A 75 7.62 10.96 -24.11
C ASP A 75 7.12 10.01 -23.01
N ILE A 76 5.82 9.74 -22.95
CA ILE A 76 5.22 8.80 -22.00
C ILE A 76 5.08 7.44 -22.67
N LYS A 77 5.62 6.39 -22.05
CA LYS A 77 5.44 5.01 -22.50
C LYS A 77 4.00 4.55 -22.25
N LYS A 78 3.36 3.93 -23.22
CA LYS A 78 2.01 3.39 -23.14
C LYS A 78 2.08 1.89 -22.97
N GLU A 79 1.55 1.39 -21.87
CA GLU A 79 1.63 -0.01 -21.46
C GLU A 79 0.24 -0.58 -21.21
N GLY A 80 0.09 -1.86 -21.55
CA GLY A 80 -1.12 -2.62 -21.26
C GLY A 80 -2.24 -2.47 -22.31
N SER A 81 -3.32 -3.22 -22.09
CA SER A 81 -4.45 -3.38 -23.02
C SER A 81 -5.56 -2.33 -22.84
N GLY A 82 -5.43 -1.41 -21.88
CA GLY A 82 -6.46 -0.40 -21.59
C GLY A 82 -6.75 0.58 -22.73
N PHE A 83 -5.89 0.62 -23.75
CA PHE A 83 -6.06 1.46 -24.93
C PHE A 83 -6.94 0.85 -26.02
N ASP A 84 -7.35 -0.43 -25.91
CA ASP A 84 -8.16 -1.10 -26.92
C ASP A 84 -9.48 -0.35 -27.16
N LEU A 85 -10.19 0.02 -26.09
CA LEU A 85 -11.46 0.74 -26.18
C LEU A 85 -11.31 2.12 -26.86
N PRO A 86 -10.42 3.04 -26.41
CA PRO A 86 -10.29 4.34 -27.06
C PRO A 86 -9.81 4.24 -28.51
N MET A 87 -8.99 3.24 -28.87
CA MET A 87 -8.60 2.98 -30.26
C MET A 87 -9.81 2.56 -31.09
N ALA A 88 -10.64 1.62 -30.59
CA ALA A 88 -11.84 1.17 -31.29
C ALA A 88 -12.83 2.32 -31.53
N ILE A 89 -13.08 3.11 -30.48
CA ILE A 89 -13.97 4.29 -30.59
C ILE A 89 -13.38 5.35 -31.53
N GLY A 90 -12.07 5.58 -31.49
CA GLY A 90 -11.38 6.46 -32.42
C GLY A 90 -11.55 6.03 -33.89
N ILE A 91 -11.43 4.73 -34.19
CA ILE A 91 -11.66 4.16 -35.52
C ILE A 91 -13.12 4.34 -35.94
N LEU A 92 -14.08 3.98 -35.09
CA LEU A 92 -15.51 4.14 -35.34
C LEU A 92 -15.90 5.61 -35.55
N GLY A 93 -15.31 6.52 -34.81
CA GLY A 93 -15.52 7.96 -34.97
C GLY A 93 -14.95 8.50 -36.29
N ALA A 94 -13.73 8.10 -36.66
CA ALA A 94 -13.11 8.47 -37.91
C ALA A 94 -13.82 7.85 -39.12
N TYR A 95 -14.40 6.65 -38.98
CA TYR A 95 -15.22 6.00 -39.97
C TYR A 95 -16.61 6.64 -40.14
N GLY A 96 -17.05 7.45 -39.15
CA GLY A 96 -18.36 8.12 -39.18
C GLY A 96 -19.49 7.36 -38.49
N ALA A 97 -19.19 6.31 -37.73
CA ALA A 97 -20.17 5.52 -36.97
C ALA A 97 -20.61 6.17 -35.63
N LEU A 98 -20.00 7.30 -35.26
CA LEU A 98 -20.35 8.08 -34.08
C LEU A 98 -20.96 9.43 -34.49
N GLN A 99 -22.00 9.83 -33.74
CA GLN A 99 -22.66 11.14 -33.88
C GLN A 99 -21.93 12.22 -33.07
N LEU A 100 -21.38 11.87 -31.90
CA LEU A 100 -20.58 12.77 -31.05
C LEU A 100 -19.21 12.98 -31.71
N ARG A 101 -18.86 14.24 -32.02
CA ARG A 101 -17.58 14.60 -32.67
C ARG A 101 -16.50 15.00 -31.70
N ASP A 102 -16.87 15.56 -30.53
CA ASP A 102 -15.93 16.01 -29.50
C ASP A 102 -16.04 15.11 -28.27
N LEU A 103 -14.97 14.36 -27.99
CA LEU A 103 -14.84 13.49 -26.81
C LEU A 103 -13.98 14.11 -25.70
N SER A 104 -13.71 15.42 -25.72
CA SER A 104 -12.84 16.10 -24.73
C SER A 104 -13.33 15.96 -23.29
N GLN A 105 -14.61 15.70 -23.07
CA GLN A 105 -15.21 15.47 -21.75
C GLN A 105 -15.38 13.98 -21.40
N PHE A 106 -14.88 13.07 -22.23
CA PHE A 106 -14.99 11.62 -22.05
C PHE A 106 -13.61 10.99 -21.99
N LEU A 107 -13.30 10.30 -20.89
CA LEU A 107 -12.13 9.45 -20.78
C LEU A 107 -12.54 8.00 -20.96
N LEU A 108 -11.92 7.33 -21.90
CA LEU A 108 -12.22 5.95 -22.31
C LEU A 108 -11.06 5.05 -21.93
N VAL A 109 -11.30 4.02 -21.13
CA VAL A 109 -10.28 3.02 -20.78
C VAL A 109 -10.94 1.64 -20.73
N GLY A 110 -10.32 0.63 -21.35
CA GLY A 110 -10.82 -0.74 -21.30
C GLY A 110 -10.09 -1.66 -22.26
N GLU A 111 -9.91 -2.92 -21.87
CA GLU A 111 -9.46 -3.99 -22.74
C GLU A 111 -10.65 -4.57 -23.49
N LEU A 112 -10.50 -4.86 -24.77
CA LEU A 112 -11.52 -5.51 -25.58
C LEU A 112 -11.26 -7.01 -25.72
N GLY A 113 -12.28 -7.81 -25.52
CA GLY A 113 -12.34 -9.18 -26.02
C GLY A 113 -12.57 -9.20 -27.53
N LEU A 114 -12.26 -10.32 -28.20
CA LEU A 114 -12.50 -10.49 -29.64
C LEU A 114 -14.00 -10.39 -30.01
N ASP A 115 -14.88 -10.67 -29.05
CA ASP A 115 -16.33 -10.57 -29.16
C ASP A 115 -16.89 -9.16 -28.99
N GLY A 116 -16.03 -8.18 -28.67
CA GLY A 116 -16.42 -6.81 -28.37
C GLY A 116 -16.82 -6.57 -26.90
N GLY A 117 -16.68 -7.56 -26.03
CA GLY A 117 -16.86 -7.43 -24.58
C GLY A 117 -15.72 -6.67 -23.93
N LEU A 118 -16.01 -5.88 -22.88
CA LEU A 118 -15.00 -5.16 -22.11
C LEU A 118 -14.53 -5.96 -20.90
N ARG A 119 -13.21 -5.95 -20.70
CA ARG A 119 -12.53 -6.59 -19.56
C ARG A 119 -11.92 -5.56 -18.63
N ALA A 120 -11.82 -5.92 -17.34
CA ALA A 120 -11.20 -5.09 -16.33
C ALA A 120 -9.75 -4.75 -16.64
N VAL A 121 -9.33 -3.55 -16.24
CA VAL A 121 -7.95 -3.07 -16.31
C VAL A 121 -7.47 -2.66 -14.91
N SER A 122 -6.17 -2.77 -14.68
CA SER A 122 -5.57 -2.34 -13.41
C SER A 122 -5.30 -0.84 -13.41
N GLY A 123 -5.34 -0.21 -12.21
CA GLY A 123 -5.00 1.21 -12.07
C GLY A 123 -6.15 2.17 -12.41
N MET A 124 -7.39 1.76 -12.25
CA MET A 124 -8.54 2.63 -12.57
C MET A 124 -8.70 3.78 -11.59
N LEU A 125 -8.36 3.60 -10.32
CA LEU A 125 -8.41 4.69 -9.34
C LEU A 125 -7.45 5.85 -9.69
N PRO A 126 -6.14 5.62 -9.96
CA PRO A 126 -5.28 6.66 -10.51
C PRO A 126 -5.84 7.37 -11.75
N VAL A 127 -6.45 6.60 -12.66
CA VAL A 127 -7.09 7.15 -13.87
C VAL A 127 -8.24 8.09 -13.51
N ALA A 128 -9.12 7.71 -12.60
CA ALA A 128 -10.22 8.54 -12.15
C ALA A 128 -9.74 9.83 -11.44
N VAL A 129 -8.67 9.74 -10.65
CA VAL A 129 -8.04 10.91 -10.02
C VAL A 129 -7.48 11.86 -11.08
N ALA A 130 -6.74 11.35 -12.07
CA ALA A 130 -6.18 12.15 -13.15
C ALA A 130 -7.28 12.82 -14.01
N ALA A 131 -8.39 12.12 -14.27
CA ALA A 131 -9.54 12.69 -14.97
C ALA A 131 -10.12 13.89 -14.21
N ARG A 132 -10.33 13.76 -12.89
CA ARG A 132 -10.81 14.84 -12.03
C ARG A 132 -9.89 16.05 -12.06
N GLU A 133 -8.58 15.85 -11.93
CA GLU A 133 -7.56 16.90 -11.93
C GLU A 133 -7.49 17.66 -13.25
N ARG A 134 -7.77 16.98 -14.36
CA ARG A 134 -7.84 17.57 -15.71
C ARG A 134 -9.21 18.15 -16.05
N GLY A 135 -10.20 18.06 -15.15
CA GLY A 135 -11.56 18.55 -15.37
C GLY A 135 -12.38 17.72 -16.38
N ILE A 136 -11.96 16.47 -16.66
CA ILE A 136 -12.72 15.52 -17.50
C ILE A 136 -13.83 14.93 -16.64
N ARG A 137 -15.08 15.11 -17.07
CA ARG A 137 -16.25 14.79 -16.24
C ARG A 137 -16.73 13.36 -16.34
N ASN A 138 -16.56 12.72 -17.49
CA ASN A 138 -17.20 11.44 -17.79
C ASN A 138 -16.16 10.35 -18.03
N LEU A 139 -16.20 9.29 -17.22
CA LEU A 139 -15.40 8.09 -17.37
C LEU A 139 -16.27 6.97 -17.95
N VAL A 140 -15.88 6.42 -19.11
CA VAL A 140 -16.52 5.25 -19.71
C VAL A 140 -15.54 4.08 -19.60
N ILE A 141 -15.88 3.12 -18.74
CA ILE A 141 -14.95 2.09 -18.25
C ILE A 141 -15.65 0.74 -18.12
N PRO A 142 -14.89 -0.37 -18.05
CA PRO A 142 -15.46 -1.69 -17.79
C PRO A 142 -16.25 -1.72 -16.47
N LYS A 143 -17.39 -2.40 -16.47
CA LYS A 143 -18.28 -2.54 -15.31
C LYS A 143 -17.55 -3.06 -14.08
N ALA A 144 -16.60 -3.98 -14.23
CA ALA A 144 -15.80 -4.51 -13.15
C ALA A 144 -14.93 -3.45 -12.42
N ASN A 145 -14.61 -2.33 -13.10
CA ASN A 145 -13.84 -1.22 -12.51
C ASN A 145 -14.72 -0.10 -11.93
N ALA A 146 -16.03 -0.18 -12.06
CA ALA A 146 -16.93 0.92 -11.70
C ALA A 146 -16.81 1.34 -10.23
N ARG A 147 -16.73 0.38 -9.31
CA ARG A 147 -16.62 0.64 -7.87
C ARG A 147 -15.35 1.37 -7.51
N GLU A 148 -14.23 0.95 -8.10
CA GLU A 148 -12.92 1.56 -7.91
C GLU A 148 -12.88 3.03 -8.37
N ALA A 149 -13.42 3.30 -9.56
CA ALA A 149 -13.48 4.65 -10.12
C ALA A 149 -14.44 5.59 -9.37
N ALA A 150 -15.58 5.06 -8.92
CA ALA A 150 -16.63 5.83 -8.26
C ALA A 150 -16.27 6.31 -6.83
N VAL A 151 -15.13 5.87 -6.28
CA VAL A 151 -14.56 6.43 -5.04
C VAL A 151 -14.16 7.90 -5.23
N VAL A 152 -13.82 8.30 -6.47
CA VAL A 152 -13.37 9.66 -6.77
C VAL A 152 -14.58 10.56 -7.01
N GLU A 153 -14.86 11.43 -6.04
CA GLU A 153 -15.92 12.42 -6.18
C GLU A 153 -15.62 13.44 -7.30
N GLY A 154 -16.65 13.90 -8.00
CA GLY A 154 -16.54 14.93 -9.05
C GLY A 154 -16.36 14.36 -10.46
N VAL A 155 -16.34 13.04 -10.64
CA VAL A 155 -16.41 12.37 -11.95
C VAL A 155 -17.67 11.51 -12.06
N ASN A 156 -18.25 11.47 -13.24
CA ASN A 156 -19.38 10.60 -13.58
C ASN A 156 -18.84 9.29 -14.16
N VAL A 157 -19.10 8.19 -13.50
CA VAL A 157 -18.66 6.87 -13.94
C VAL A 157 -19.76 6.17 -14.73
N TYR A 158 -19.50 5.80 -15.96
CA TYR A 158 -20.39 5.06 -16.83
C TYR A 158 -19.82 3.65 -17.04
N PRO A 159 -20.32 2.66 -16.28
CA PRO A 159 -19.91 1.27 -16.45
C PRO A 159 -20.53 0.68 -17.70
N VAL A 160 -19.71 0.01 -18.52
CA VAL A 160 -20.12 -0.62 -19.77
C VAL A 160 -19.55 -2.03 -19.89
N GLU A 161 -20.27 -2.91 -20.56
CA GLU A 161 -19.88 -4.31 -20.78
C GLU A 161 -19.45 -4.60 -22.22
N THR A 162 -19.92 -3.80 -23.19
CA THR A 162 -19.67 -4.05 -24.61
C THR A 162 -19.33 -2.76 -25.38
N LEU A 163 -18.62 -2.92 -26.50
CA LEU A 163 -18.32 -1.82 -27.43
C LEU A 163 -19.59 -1.13 -27.97
N ASN A 164 -20.68 -1.89 -28.14
CA ASN A 164 -21.96 -1.35 -28.61
C ASN A 164 -22.59 -0.43 -27.55
N GLU A 165 -22.56 -0.79 -26.26
CA GLU A 165 -23.04 0.08 -25.18
C GLU A 165 -22.27 1.40 -25.14
N VAL A 166 -20.93 1.36 -25.34
CA VAL A 166 -20.12 2.60 -25.39
C VAL A 166 -20.57 3.49 -26.54
N ARG A 167 -20.76 2.92 -27.74
CA ARG A 167 -21.25 3.67 -28.90
C ARG A 167 -22.62 4.30 -28.65
N GLU A 168 -23.55 3.55 -28.08
CA GLU A 168 -24.91 4.03 -27.78
C GLU A 168 -24.88 5.18 -26.76
N LEU A 169 -24.07 5.06 -25.71
CA LEU A 169 -23.88 6.11 -24.71
C LEU A 169 -23.30 7.39 -25.34
N LEU A 170 -22.25 7.27 -26.18
CA LEU A 170 -21.65 8.41 -26.86
C LEU A 170 -22.60 9.05 -27.88
N ASN A 171 -23.39 8.25 -28.61
CA ASN A 171 -24.38 8.78 -29.55
C ASN A 171 -25.52 9.49 -28.81
N ALA A 172 -25.97 8.97 -27.66
CA ALA A 172 -26.95 9.66 -26.83
C ALA A 172 -26.42 11.03 -26.34
N ALA A 173 -25.15 11.07 -25.94
CA ALA A 173 -24.49 12.33 -25.57
C ALA A 173 -24.46 13.36 -26.71
N GLY A 174 -24.28 12.88 -27.97
CA GLY A 174 -24.32 13.72 -29.17
C GLY A 174 -25.71 14.23 -29.55
N ASN A 175 -26.78 13.53 -29.11
CA ASN A 175 -28.18 13.82 -29.46
C ASN A 175 -28.98 14.54 -28.36
N GLY A 176 -28.37 15.17 -27.42
CA GLY A 176 -29.06 15.99 -26.41
C GLY A 176 -28.90 15.55 -24.97
N GLY A 177 -28.10 14.53 -24.69
CA GLY A 177 -27.72 14.17 -23.33
C GLY A 177 -27.64 12.67 -23.07
N ILE A 178 -26.86 12.32 -22.05
CA ILE A 178 -26.76 10.95 -21.56
C ILE A 178 -27.97 10.70 -20.68
N HIS A 179 -28.81 9.73 -21.07
CA HIS A 179 -29.99 9.34 -20.27
C HIS A 179 -29.64 8.29 -19.20
N THR A 180 -28.46 7.68 -19.26
CA THR A 180 -27.97 6.72 -18.28
C THR A 180 -27.44 7.47 -17.07
N GLU A 181 -27.94 7.14 -15.86
CA GLU A 181 -27.41 7.72 -14.63
C GLU A 181 -25.99 7.19 -14.38
N PRO A 182 -25.05 8.08 -13.96
CA PRO A 182 -23.71 7.64 -13.62
C PRO A 182 -23.74 6.78 -12.36
N PHE A 183 -22.90 5.76 -12.33
CA PHE A 183 -22.71 4.93 -11.15
C PHE A 183 -22.05 5.76 -10.03
N ARG A 184 -22.63 5.72 -8.83
CA ARG A 184 -22.16 6.45 -7.65
C ARG A 184 -21.98 5.50 -6.49
N MET A 185 -21.02 5.80 -5.61
CA MET A 185 -20.81 5.11 -4.34
C MET A 185 -20.85 6.09 -3.17
N GLN A 186 -21.37 5.64 -2.05
CA GLN A 186 -21.33 6.39 -0.80
C GLN A 186 -20.04 6.01 -0.03
N THR A 187 -18.94 6.70 -0.32
CA THR A 187 -17.62 6.41 0.24
C THR A 187 -17.55 6.55 1.77
N ALA A 188 -18.34 7.46 2.36
CA ALA A 188 -18.41 7.64 3.81
C ALA A 188 -18.95 6.39 4.55
N GLU A 189 -19.92 5.68 3.96
CA GLU A 189 -20.47 4.44 4.54
C GLU A 189 -19.45 3.30 4.50
N MET A 190 -18.58 3.26 3.51
CA MET A 190 -17.55 2.22 3.39
C MET A 190 -16.51 2.29 4.51
N LEU A 191 -16.11 3.49 4.93
CA LEU A 191 -15.13 3.68 6.02
C LEU A 191 -15.77 3.57 7.41
N GLY A 192 -17.07 3.90 7.54
CA GLY A 192 -17.84 3.83 8.79
C GLY A 192 -18.32 2.43 9.16
N GLY A 193 -18.18 1.44 8.29
CA GLY A 193 -18.61 0.06 8.54
C GLY A 193 -17.88 -0.61 9.70
N GLN A 194 -18.57 -1.48 10.43
CA GLN A 194 -17.95 -2.31 11.48
C GLN A 194 -16.87 -3.20 10.85
N GLN A 195 -15.60 -2.96 11.24
CA GLN A 195 -14.49 -3.80 10.80
C GLN A 195 -14.56 -5.12 11.59
N TYR A 196 -14.74 -6.22 10.89
CA TYR A 196 -14.68 -7.55 11.47
C TYR A 196 -13.25 -8.09 11.39
N PHE A 197 -12.71 -8.49 12.54
CA PHE A 197 -11.41 -9.14 12.64
C PHE A 197 -11.61 -10.58 13.13
N ALA A 198 -11.10 -11.54 12.37
CA ALA A 198 -11.20 -12.96 12.72
C ALA A 198 -10.37 -13.35 13.97
N ALA A 199 -9.42 -12.50 14.38
CA ALA A 199 -8.51 -12.75 15.49
C ALA A 199 -8.65 -11.65 16.55
N ASP A 200 -8.81 -12.01 17.82
CA ASP A 200 -8.97 -11.10 18.95
C ASP A 200 -7.90 -11.33 20.03
N PHE A 201 -7.47 -10.25 20.72
CA PHE A 201 -6.53 -10.34 21.85
C PHE A 201 -7.13 -11.05 23.06
N ALA A 202 -8.43 -11.21 23.17
CA ALA A 202 -9.08 -12.04 24.17
C ALA A 202 -8.62 -13.51 24.14
N ASP A 203 -8.23 -14.02 22.95
CA ASP A 203 -7.72 -15.39 22.81
C ASP A 203 -6.28 -15.56 23.34
N VAL A 204 -5.54 -14.46 23.55
CA VAL A 204 -4.16 -14.49 24.01
C VAL A 204 -4.11 -14.61 25.51
N ARG A 205 -3.66 -15.74 26.02
CA ARG A 205 -3.50 -15.98 27.46
C ARG A 205 -2.14 -15.46 27.94
N GLY A 206 -2.11 -14.82 29.12
CA GLY A 206 -0.89 -14.24 29.69
C GLY A 206 -0.25 -13.15 28.80
N GLN A 207 1.07 -13.11 28.77
CA GLN A 207 1.91 -12.26 27.91
C GLN A 207 1.59 -10.75 27.98
N GLN A 208 1.34 -10.24 29.19
CA GLN A 208 0.93 -8.83 29.40
C GLN A 208 1.96 -7.83 28.86
N THR A 209 3.26 -8.11 29.06
CA THR A 209 4.34 -7.26 28.53
C THR A 209 4.32 -7.18 26.99
N ALA A 210 4.09 -8.32 26.30
CA ALA A 210 3.99 -8.34 24.85
C ALA A 210 2.74 -7.60 24.36
N LYS A 211 1.60 -7.75 25.02
CA LYS A 211 0.36 -7.02 24.72
C LYS A 211 0.57 -5.50 24.89
N ARG A 212 1.21 -5.07 25.99
CA ARG A 212 1.51 -3.64 26.22
C ARG A 212 2.43 -3.09 25.13
N ALA A 213 3.48 -3.81 24.78
CA ALA A 213 4.40 -3.39 23.72
C ALA A 213 3.70 -3.28 22.35
N LEU A 214 2.78 -4.21 22.02
CA LEU A 214 1.98 -4.16 20.80
C LEU A 214 0.97 -3.01 20.82
N GLU A 215 0.38 -2.69 21.97
CA GLU A 215 -0.46 -1.51 22.16
C GLU A 215 0.32 -0.22 21.90
N VAL A 216 1.52 -0.07 22.50
CA VAL A 216 2.40 1.09 22.27
C VAL A 216 2.82 1.17 20.79
N SER A 217 3.18 0.03 20.20
CA SER A 217 3.53 -0.07 18.79
C SER A 217 2.37 0.38 17.88
N ALA A 218 1.15 -0.08 18.13
CA ALA A 218 -0.05 0.29 17.38
C ALA A 218 -0.42 1.77 17.56
N ALA A 219 -0.31 2.29 18.78
CA ALA A 219 -0.62 3.68 19.08
C ALA A 219 0.34 4.67 18.42
N GLY A 220 1.64 4.37 18.40
CA GLY A 220 2.67 5.24 17.85
C GLY A 220 3.09 4.93 16.41
N GLY A 221 2.65 3.81 15.83
CA GLY A 221 3.15 3.31 14.54
C GLY A 221 4.60 2.83 14.62
N HIS A 222 5.04 2.33 15.79
CA HIS A 222 6.43 1.91 16.04
C HIS A 222 6.71 0.52 15.49
N ASN A 223 7.89 0.36 14.90
CA ASN A 223 8.40 -0.94 14.48
C ASN A 223 8.73 -1.80 15.71
N ILE A 224 8.40 -3.09 15.67
CA ILE A 224 8.55 -4.02 16.78
C ILE A 224 9.27 -5.30 16.38
N LEU A 225 10.20 -5.75 17.23
CA LEU A 225 10.87 -7.05 17.13
C LEU A 225 10.51 -7.91 18.34
N MET A 226 9.99 -9.10 18.07
CA MET A 226 9.61 -10.11 19.06
C MET A 226 10.63 -11.25 19.04
N ILE A 227 11.34 -11.48 20.16
CA ILE A 227 12.32 -12.55 20.31
C ILE A 227 11.78 -13.56 21.33
N GLY A 228 11.81 -14.86 20.99
CA GLY A 228 11.34 -15.88 21.92
C GLY A 228 11.41 -17.29 21.35
N PRO A 229 11.24 -18.33 22.19
CA PRO A 229 11.34 -19.71 21.76
C PRO A 229 10.26 -20.09 20.75
N PRO A 230 10.44 -21.19 20.00
CA PRO A 230 9.40 -21.75 19.16
C PRO A 230 8.12 -22.02 19.97
N GLY A 231 6.96 -21.73 19.38
CA GLY A 231 5.68 -21.91 20.05
C GLY A 231 5.32 -20.87 21.13
N SER A 232 6.12 -19.81 21.32
CA SER A 232 5.79 -18.73 22.27
C SER A 232 4.64 -17.81 21.83
N GLY A 233 4.10 -17.99 20.62
CA GLY A 233 2.94 -17.23 20.14
C GLY A 233 3.25 -15.93 19.39
N LYS A 234 4.50 -15.69 18.99
CA LYS A 234 4.92 -14.46 18.26
C LYS A 234 4.07 -14.19 17.01
N THR A 235 3.91 -15.19 16.16
CA THR A 235 3.07 -15.12 14.94
C THR A 235 1.60 -14.88 15.28
N MET A 236 1.10 -15.50 16.35
CA MET A 236 -0.27 -15.32 16.85
C MET A 236 -0.50 -13.88 17.31
N LEU A 237 0.44 -13.29 18.02
CA LEU A 237 0.42 -11.90 18.47
C LEU A 237 0.44 -10.93 17.28
N ALA A 238 1.36 -11.14 16.32
CA ALA A 238 1.48 -10.30 15.14
C ALA A 238 0.19 -10.27 14.29
N LYS A 239 -0.44 -11.43 14.08
CA LYS A 239 -1.71 -11.54 13.32
C LYS A 239 -2.89 -10.79 13.97
N ARG A 240 -2.77 -10.43 15.25
CA ARG A 240 -3.80 -9.66 15.97
C ARG A 240 -3.56 -8.15 15.92
N LEU A 241 -2.39 -7.68 15.49
CA LEU A 241 -2.11 -6.24 15.35
C LEU A 241 -3.18 -5.48 14.56
N PRO A 242 -3.69 -5.95 13.42
CA PRO A 242 -4.73 -5.23 12.69
C PRO A 242 -5.97 -4.93 13.53
N SER A 243 -6.33 -5.78 14.49
CA SER A 243 -7.54 -5.62 15.32
C SER A 243 -7.44 -4.45 16.32
N ILE A 244 -6.23 -3.98 16.62
CA ILE A 244 -6.00 -2.87 17.57
C ILE A 244 -5.50 -1.58 16.90
N LEU A 245 -5.22 -1.61 15.60
CA LEU A 245 -4.84 -0.41 14.86
C LEU A 245 -6.02 0.55 14.67
N ALA A 246 -5.70 1.84 14.60
CA ALA A 246 -6.68 2.86 14.20
C ALA A 246 -7.16 2.60 12.75
N PRO A 247 -8.43 2.87 12.42
CA PRO A 247 -8.92 2.76 11.05
C PRO A 247 -8.12 3.66 10.10
N LEU A 248 -8.18 3.37 8.81
CA LEU A 248 -7.63 4.26 7.79
C LEU A 248 -8.44 5.56 7.75
N SER A 249 -7.77 6.70 7.62
CA SER A 249 -8.44 7.91 7.14
C SER A 249 -8.83 7.75 5.66
N PHE A 250 -9.70 8.61 5.14
CA PHE A 250 -10.04 8.56 3.72
C PHE A 250 -8.82 8.72 2.82
N GLU A 251 -7.90 9.61 3.18
CA GLU A 251 -6.67 9.86 2.44
C GLU A 251 -5.73 8.65 2.47
N GLU A 252 -5.54 8.04 3.67
CA GLU A 252 -4.75 6.80 3.80
C GLU A 252 -5.38 5.65 2.98
N ALA A 253 -6.70 5.52 3.02
CA ALA A 253 -7.43 4.50 2.25
C ALA A 253 -7.27 4.70 0.75
N LEU A 254 -7.38 5.95 0.27
CA LEU A 254 -7.21 6.30 -1.14
C LEU A 254 -5.79 5.98 -1.64
N GLU A 255 -4.77 6.39 -0.89
CA GLU A 255 -3.37 6.14 -1.22
C GLU A 255 -3.05 4.63 -1.24
N THR A 256 -3.52 3.89 -0.24
CA THR A 256 -3.38 2.44 -0.18
C THR A 256 -4.09 1.76 -1.35
N THR A 257 -5.30 2.22 -1.68
CA THR A 257 -6.07 1.67 -2.80
C THR A 257 -5.39 1.92 -4.14
N LYS A 258 -4.80 3.09 -4.37
CA LYS A 258 -3.99 3.36 -5.59
C LYS A 258 -2.90 2.32 -5.79
N ILE A 259 -2.16 1.99 -4.72
CA ILE A 259 -1.08 1.00 -4.77
C ILE A 259 -1.64 -0.39 -5.11
N HIS A 260 -2.72 -0.81 -4.44
CA HIS A 260 -3.35 -2.12 -4.65
C HIS A 260 -3.98 -2.23 -6.05
N SER A 261 -4.56 -1.16 -6.55
CA SER A 261 -5.13 -1.03 -7.90
C SER A 261 -4.06 -1.23 -8.98
N VAL A 262 -2.94 -0.49 -8.89
CA VAL A 262 -1.82 -0.60 -9.83
C VAL A 262 -1.15 -1.97 -9.78
N ALA A 263 -1.07 -2.57 -8.59
CA ALA A 263 -0.56 -3.93 -8.42
C ALA A 263 -1.50 -5.01 -9.00
N GLY A 264 -2.77 -4.67 -9.25
CA GLY A 264 -3.80 -5.61 -9.71
C GLY A 264 -4.24 -6.59 -8.62
N VAL A 265 -4.12 -6.22 -7.35
CA VAL A 265 -4.53 -7.05 -6.19
C VAL A 265 -5.75 -6.50 -5.46
N LEU A 266 -6.36 -5.44 -5.97
CA LEU A 266 -7.61 -4.91 -5.44
C LEU A 266 -8.74 -5.87 -5.81
N ASP A 267 -9.56 -6.24 -4.80
CA ASP A 267 -10.77 -7.01 -5.04
C ASP A 267 -11.76 -6.19 -5.86
N ALA A 268 -12.31 -6.77 -6.93
CA ALA A 268 -13.27 -6.10 -7.82
C ALA A 268 -14.51 -5.57 -7.07
N ASP A 269 -14.91 -6.23 -5.99
CA ASP A 269 -16.04 -5.81 -5.16
C ASP A 269 -15.68 -4.77 -4.09
N ALA A 270 -14.40 -4.56 -3.80
CA ALA A 270 -13.97 -3.72 -2.69
C ALA A 270 -14.02 -2.22 -3.00
N GLY A 271 -13.78 -1.76 -4.23
CA GLY A 271 -13.73 -0.33 -4.58
C GLY A 271 -12.67 0.49 -3.83
N LEU A 272 -12.62 0.36 -2.50
CA LEU A 272 -11.70 1.04 -1.59
C LEU A 272 -11.13 0.05 -0.57
N VAL A 273 -9.83 0.15 -0.27
CA VAL A 273 -9.20 -0.57 0.85
C VAL A 273 -9.61 0.11 2.16
N THR A 274 -10.48 -0.52 2.92
CA THR A 274 -11.02 0.03 4.19
C THR A 274 -10.30 -0.47 5.43
N GLN A 275 -9.57 -1.58 5.34
CA GLN A 275 -8.79 -2.15 6.44
C GLN A 275 -7.30 -1.95 6.17
N ARG A 276 -6.53 -1.73 7.26
CA ARG A 276 -5.07 -1.66 7.15
C ARG A 276 -4.51 -2.98 6.63
N PRO A 277 -3.72 -2.97 5.55
CA PRO A 277 -3.14 -4.18 5.00
C PRO A 277 -2.26 -4.90 6.03
N PHE A 278 -2.32 -6.23 6.04
CA PHE A 278 -1.40 -7.10 6.76
C PHE A 278 -0.70 -8.01 5.76
N ARG A 279 0.58 -7.75 5.52
CA ARG A 279 1.40 -8.52 4.57
C ARG A 279 2.40 -9.38 5.33
N SER A 280 2.50 -10.63 4.98
CA SER A 280 3.38 -11.60 5.64
C SER A 280 4.08 -12.47 4.59
N PRO A 281 5.09 -11.91 3.90
CA PRO A 281 5.84 -12.67 2.90
C PRO A 281 6.63 -13.80 3.56
N HIS A 282 6.78 -14.90 2.85
CA HIS A 282 7.63 -16.01 3.28
C HIS A 282 9.11 -15.62 3.18
N HIS A 283 9.97 -16.16 4.04
CA HIS A 283 11.40 -15.82 4.07
C HIS A 283 12.18 -16.17 2.78
N THR A 284 11.60 -17.01 1.89
CA THR A 284 12.17 -17.30 0.55
C THR A 284 11.86 -16.24 -0.51
N ILE A 285 11.19 -15.16 -0.15
CA ILE A 285 10.90 -14.07 -1.08
C ILE A 285 12.18 -13.46 -1.65
N SER A 286 12.16 -13.08 -2.94
CA SER A 286 13.25 -12.33 -3.55
C SER A 286 13.21 -10.85 -3.16
N ASP A 287 14.33 -10.13 -3.33
CA ASP A 287 14.40 -8.68 -3.19
C ASP A 287 13.38 -7.96 -4.10
N ALA A 288 13.24 -8.42 -5.35
CA ALA A 288 12.24 -7.90 -6.28
C ALA A 288 10.79 -8.17 -5.83
N GLY A 289 10.52 -9.29 -5.19
CA GLY A 289 9.21 -9.58 -4.61
C GLY A 289 8.91 -8.69 -3.40
N LEU A 290 9.92 -8.45 -2.56
CA LEU A 290 9.75 -7.64 -1.35
C LEU A 290 9.63 -6.14 -1.67
N ILE A 291 10.56 -5.59 -2.46
CA ILE A 291 10.66 -4.15 -2.77
C ILE A 291 9.81 -3.78 -3.98
N GLY A 292 9.69 -4.69 -4.91
CA GLY A 292 9.13 -4.44 -6.23
C GLY A 292 10.17 -4.49 -7.34
N GLY A 293 9.71 -4.62 -8.55
CA GLY A 293 10.61 -4.78 -9.71
C GLY A 293 9.88 -5.23 -10.97
N GLY A 294 10.62 -5.88 -11.85
CA GLY A 294 10.14 -6.31 -13.16
C GLY A 294 10.65 -5.42 -14.29
N ALA A 295 10.37 -5.81 -15.54
CA ALA A 295 10.67 -5.00 -16.73
C ALA A 295 9.86 -3.71 -16.74
N VAL A 296 8.59 -3.81 -16.33
CA VAL A 296 7.72 -2.72 -15.90
C VAL A 296 7.72 -2.75 -14.37
N PRO A 297 8.25 -1.72 -13.69
CA PRO A 297 8.31 -1.72 -12.24
C PRO A 297 6.93 -1.79 -11.60
N ARG A 298 6.71 -2.81 -10.78
CA ARG A 298 5.47 -2.99 -9.98
C ARG A 298 5.80 -2.91 -8.50
N PRO A 299 4.85 -2.45 -7.65
CA PRO A 299 5.05 -2.40 -6.21
C PRO A 299 5.21 -3.82 -5.63
N GLY A 300 6.13 -3.97 -4.67
CA GLY A 300 6.34 -5.19 -3.91
C GLY A 300 5.58 -5.21 -2.59
N GLU A 301 5.85 -6.22 -1.74
CA GLU A 301 5.18 -6.43 -0.45
C GLU A 301 5.30 -5.23 0.50
N VAL A 302 6.42 -4.48 0.47
CA VAL A 302 6.61 -3.28 1.30
C VAL A 302 5.63 -2.16 0.92
N SER A 303 5.35 -2.01 -0.38
CA SER A 303 4.36 -1.02 -0.84
C SER A 303 2.93 -1.54 -0.68
N LEU A 304 2.70 -2.84 -0.84
CA LEU A 304 1.40 -3.46 -0.56
C LEU A 304 1.03 -3.41 0.94
N ALA A 305 2.03 -3.28 1.83
CA ALA A 305 1.84 -3.07 3.27
C ALA A 305 1.64 -1.59 3.65
N HIS A 306 1.63 -0.67 2.69
CA HIS A 306 1.50 0.76 2.94
C HIS A 306 0.28 1.08 3.81
N ASN A 307 0.46 1.98 4.81
CA ASN A 307 -0.50 2.31 5.86
C ASN A 307 -0.99 1.11 6.69
N GLY A 308 -0.28 -0.03 6.63
CA GLY A 308 -0.60 -1.26 7.33
C GLY A 308 0.59 -1.85 8.08
N VAL A 309 0.65 -3.18 8.11
CA VAL A 309 1.67 -3.97 8.79
C VAL A 309 2.40 -4.88 7.80
N LEU A 310 3.72 -4.83 7.82
CA LEU A 310 4.58 -5.83 7.21
C LEU A 310 5.10 -6.75 8.32
N PHE A 311 4.71 -8.02 8.30
CA PHE A 311 5.15 -9.01 9.26
C PHE A 311 6.23 -9.93 8.65
N LEU A 312 7.42 -9.91 9.24
CA LEU A 312 8.52 -10.80 8.86
C LEU A 312 8.72 -11.84 9.97
N ASP A 313 8.23 -13.04 9.76
CA ASP A 313 8.46 -14.16 10.67
C ASP A 313 9.82 -14.80 10.37
N GLU A 314 10.48 -15.38 11.40
CA GLU A 314 11.79 -15.99 11.25
C GLU A 314 12.83 -15.05 10.61
N LEU A 315 12.89 -13.81 11.08
CA LEU A 315 13.69 -12.71 10.48
C LEU A 315 15.12 -13.11 10.06
N PRO A 316 15.92 -13.88 10.84
CA PRO A 316 17.26 -14.29 10.42
C PRO A 316 17.30 -15.35 9.30
N GLU A 317 16.16 -15.89 8.88
CA GLU A 317 16.10 -16.85 7.76
C GLU A 317 15.94 -16.16 6.39
N PHE A 318 15.59 -14.88 6.39
CA PHE A 318 15.60 -14.09 5.16
C PHE A 318 17.02 -13.93 4.61
N PRO A 319 17.21 -13.95 3.28
CA PRO A 319 18.51 -13.64 2.67
C PRO A 319 18.98 -12.25 3.09
N ARG A 320 20.28 -12.11 3.34
CA ARG A 320 20.86 -10.85 3.83
C ARG A 320 20.59 -9.66 2.90
N ASN A 321 20.69 -9.86 1.58
CA ASN A 321 20.36 -8.83 0.59
C ASN A 321 18.92 -8.36 0.72
N VAL A 322 17.98 -9.26 0.96
CA VAL A 322 16.55 -8.94 1.16
C VAL A 322 16.33 -8.08 2.41
N LEU A 323 17.04 -8.36 3.51
CA LEU A 323 16.99 -7.55 4.73
C LEU A 323 17.65 -6.17 4.55
N GLU A 324 18.74 -6.08 3.80
CA GLU A 324 19.46 -4.81 3.58
C GLU A 324 18.62 -3.81 2.75
N VAL A 325 17.87 -4.27 1.75
CA VAL A 325 17.01 -3.38 0.94
C VAL A 325 15.83 -2.81 1.73
N MET A 326 15.48 -3.41 2.88
CA MET A 326 14.45 -2.88 3.79
C MET A 326 14.85 -1.57 4.48
N ARG A 327 16.14 -1.23 4.49
CA ARG A 327 16.65 -0.05 5.21
C ARG A 327 16.10 1.25 4.64
N GLN A 328 15.99 1.36 3.33
CA GLN A 328 15.45 2.54 2.68
C GLN A 328 13.95 2.75 3.00
N PRO A 329 13.04 1.80 2.75
CA PRO A 329 11.62 1.99 3.04
C PRO A 329 11.32 2.27 4.52
N LEU A 330 12.11 1.71 5.45
CA LEU A 330 11.95 1.99 6.88
C LEU A 330 12.38 3.42 7.29
N GLU A 331 13.23 4.07 6.51
CA GLU A 331 13.71 5.44 6.77
C GLU A 331 12.92 6.47 5.97
N ASP A 332 12.83 6.26 4.63
CA ASP A 332 12.26 7.21 3.69
C ASP A 332 10.75 7.04 3.46
N ARG A 333 10.17 5.90 3.89
CA ARG A 333 8.75 5.53 3.69
C ARG A 333 8.34 5.49 2.22
N ASN A 334 9.29 5.31 1.36
CA ASN A 334 9.11 5.10 -0.06
C ASN A 334 10.17 4.14 -0.60
N VAL A 335 9.88 3.59 -1.76
CA VAL A 335 10.79 2.72 -2.52
C VAL A 335 10.98 3.31 -3.89
N VAL A 336 12.23 3.49 -4.30
CA VAL A 336 12.59 3.91 -5.64
C VAL A 336 13.05 2.69 -6.44
N ILE A 337 12.34 2.36 -7.50
CA ILE A 337 12.70 1.27 -8.43
C ILE A 337 13.25 1.92 -9.70
N ALA A 338 14.58 1.96 -9.82
CA ALA A 338 15.25 2.49 -10.99
C ALA A 338 15.54 1.37 -12.00
N ARG A 339 15.25 1.63 -13.27
CA ARG A 339 15.59 0.81 -14.45
C ARG A 339 16.22 1.72 -15.51
N ALA A 340 16.87 1.11 -16.50
CA ALA A 340 17.54 1.88 -17.56
C ALA A 340 16.63 2.87 -18.29
N SER A 341 15.34 2.56 -18.42
CA SER A 341 14.34 3.36 -19.15
C SER A 341 13.44 4.22 -18.27
N MET A 342 13.38 3.96 -16.94
CA MET A 342 12.47 4.67 -16.02
C MET A 342 12.86 4.52 -14.55
N SER A 343 12.44 5.48 -13.74
CA SER A 343 12.51 5.42 -12.28
C SER A 343 11.14 5.70 -11.70
N LEU A 344 10.61 4.79 -10.88
CA LEU A 344 9.31 4.93 -10.23
C LEU A 344 9.49 4.91 -8.72
N THR A 345 8.71 5.76 -8.05
CA THR A 345 8.66 5.81 -6.59
C THR A 345 7.30 5.29 -6.13
N PHE A 346 7.33 4.34 -5.19
CA PHE A 346 6.14 3.79 -4.57
C PHE A 346 6.12 4.10 -3.07
N PRO A 347 5.03 4.60 -2.51
CA PRO A 347 4.87 4.77 -1.07
C PRO A 347 5.01 3.43 -0.34
N SER A 348 5.63 3.46 0.85
CA SER A 348 5.88 2.27 1.68
C SER A 348 5.92 2.61 3.18
N ALA A 349 4.99 3.46 3.63
CA ALA A 349 4.84 3.80 5.04
C ALA A 349 4.10 2.68 5.77
N PHE A 350 4.80 1.65 6.19
CA PHE A 350 4.24 0.51 6.95
C PHE A 350 4.83 0.45 8.35
N MET A 351 4.16 -0.26 9.24
CA MET A 351 4.69 -0.68 10.53
C MET A 351 5.35 -2.06 10.37
N LEU A 352 6.64 -2.16 10.68
CA LEU A 352 7.33 -3.45 10.68
C LEU A 352 7.04 -4.18 11.99
N ALA A 353 6.47 -5.37 11.89
CA ALA A 353 6.46 -6.35 12.95
C ALA A 353 7.40 -7.49 12.55
N ALA A 354 8.39 -7.81 13.37
CA ALA A 354 9.33 -8.88 13.07
C ALA A 354 9.34 -9.89 14.23
N ALA A 355 9.57 -11.15 13.91
CA ALA A 355 9.70 -12.20 14.90
C ALA A 355 10.94 -13.05 14.61
N MET A 356 11.63 -13.46 15.68
CA MET A 356 12.77 -14.37 15.56
C MET A 356 12.92 -15.27 16.79
N ASN A 357 13.65 -16.35 16.61
CA ASN A 357 14.10 -17.15 17.73
C ASN A 357 15.39 -16.55 18.32
N PRO A 358 15.73 -16.81 19.60
CA PRO A 358 16.94 -16.28 20.22
C PRO A 358 18.23 -16.93 19.73
N CYS A 359 18.15 -18.12 19.12
CA CYS A 359 19.28 -18.88 18.58
C CYS A 359 18.78 -19.92 17.55
N PRO A 360 19.65 -20.66 16.83
CA PRO A 360 19.23 -21.68 15.87
C PRO A 360 18.33 -22.78 16.46
N CYS A 361 18.60 -23.27 17.69
CA CYS A 361 17.74 -24.25 18.35
C CYS A 361 16.48 -23.62 18.98
N GLY A 362 16.47 -22.29 19.17
CA GLY A 362 15.35 -21.54 19.70
C GLY A 362 15.24 -21.43 21.23
N TYR A 363 16.16 -22.01 21.99
CA TYR A 363 16.03 -22.14 23.46
C TYR A 363 17.11 -21.40 24.27
N PHE A 364 17.83 -20.47 23.65
CA PHE A 364 18.81 -19.66 24.39
C PHE A 364 18.08 -18.81 25.43
N ASN A 365 18.55 -18.85 26.70
CA ASN A 365 17.90 -18.24 27.88
C ASN A 365 16.50 -18.78 28.23
N ASP A 366 16.05 -19.89 27.64
CA ASP A 366 14.78 -20.52 28.01
C ASP A 366 14.94 -21.25 29.37
N LYS A 367 13.97 -21.04 30.28
CA LYS A 367 13.98 -21.67 31.61
C LYS A 367 13.47 -23.11 31.60
N SER A 368 12.79 -23.52 30.55
CA SER A 368 12.10 -24.82 30.43
C SER A 368 12.93 -25.85 29.67
N ARG A 369 13.85 -25.41 28.82
CA ARG A 369 14.66 -26.28 27.96
C ARG A 369 16.06 -25.73 27.78
N GLU A 370 17.06 -26.60 27.89
CA GLU A 370 18.47 -26.26 27.73
C GLU A 370 18.83 -25.98 26.27
N CYS A 371 19.62 -24.91 26.05
CA CYS A 371 20.10 -24.52 24.72
C CYS A 371 21.28 -25.41 24.30
N SER A 372 21.19 -26.00 23.12
CA SER A 372 22.26 -26.84 22.53
C SER A 372 23.26 -26.08 21.65
N CYS A 373 23.05 -24.76 21.46
CA CYS A 373 23.91 -23.94 20.59
C CYS A 373 25.16 -23.45 21.32
N THR A 374 26.30 -23.50 20.63
CA THR A 374 27.54 -22.87 21.11
C THR A 374 27.46 -21.34 20.92
N PRO A 375 28.21 -20.54 21.73
CA PRO A 375 28.22 -19.09 21.56
C PRO A 375 28.52 -18.60 20.14
N PRO A 376 29.48 -19.18 19.38
CA PRO A 376 29.70 -18.80 17.98
C PRO A 376 28.51 -19.09 17.06
N MET A 377 27.72 -20.15 17.31
CA MET A 377 26.51 -20.44 16.54
C MET A 377 25.43 -19.40 16.78
N ILE A 378 25.26 -18.98 18.04
CA ILE A 378 24.30 -17.95 18.41
C ILE A 378 24.68 -16.63 17.74
N GLN A 379 25.94 -16.22 17.87
CA GLN A 379 26.45 -14.97 17.29
C GLN A 379 26.32 -14.96 15.76
N ARG A 380 26.64 -16.07 15.09
CA ARG A 380 26.47 -16.21 13.62
C ARG A 380 25.00 -16.12 13.21
N TYR A 381 24.08 -16.65 13.99
CA TYR A 381 22.65 -16.59 13.72
C TYR A 381 22.12 -15.16 13.86
N VAL A 382 22.43 -14.51 14.97
CA VAL A 382 22.00 -13.15 15.27
C VAL A 382 22.60 -12.14 14.29
N SER A 383 23.89 -12.31 13.90
CA SER A 383 24.57 -11.41 12.95
C SER A 383 24.03 -11.44 11.50
N LYS A 384 23.13 -12.36 11.17
CA LYS A 384 22.39 -12.32 9.91
C LYS A 384 21.52 -11.06 9.79
N VAL A 385 21.01 -10.55 10.92
CA VAL A 385 20.30 -9.26 11.00
C VAL A 385 21.32 -8.16 11.30
N SER A 386 21.44 -7.19 10.40
CA SER A 386 22.45 -6.15 10.55
C SER A 386 22.09 -5.14 11.64
N GLY A 387 23.09 -4.61 12.36
CA GLY A 387 22.92 -3.54 13.32
C GLY A 387 22.13 -2.34 12.79
N PRO A 388 22.45 -1.81 11.58
CA PRO A 388 21.67 -0.73 10.97
C PRO A 388 20.19 -1.04 10.72
N LEU A 389 19.80 -2.29 10.50
CA LEU A 389 18.39 -2.68 10.41
C LEU A 389 17.73 -2.69 11.78
N LEU A 390 18.41 -3.26 12.78
CA LEU A 390 17.93 -3.27 14.18
C LEU A 390 17.76 -1.86 14.74
N ASP A 391 18.70 -0.97 14.43
CA ASP A 391 18.59 0.45 14.77
C ASP A 391 17.29 1.11 14.24
N ARG A 392 16.63 0.53 13.24
CA ARG A 392 15.36 1.04 12.68
C ARG A 392 14.12 0.41 13.28
N ILE A 393 14.28 -0.52 14.20
CA ILE A 393 13.19 -1.10 14.98
C ILE A 393 13.14 -0.40 16.36
N ASP A 394 12.00 0.16 16.71
CA ASP A 394 11.87 1.03 17.88
C ASP A 394 11.74 0.23 19.18
N ILE A 395 11.03 -0.89 19.13
CA ILE A 395 10.62 -1.71 20.26
C ILE A 395 11.16 -3.12 20.10
N HIS A 396 11.98 -3.58 21.06
CA HIS A 396 12.48 -4.94 21.13
C HIS A 396 11.92 -5.60 22.39
N ILE A 397 11.24 -6.74 22.23
CA ILE A 397 10.66 -7.47 23.36
C ILE A 397 11.02 -8.94 23.35
N GLU A 398 11.14 -9.50 24.54
CA GLU A 398 11.18 -10.94 24.76
C GLU A 398 9.74 -11.48 24.93
N VAL A 399 9.41 -12.53 24.19
CA VAL A 399 8.11 -13.22 24.26
C VAL A 399 8.36 -14.63 24.81
N PRO A 400 8.28 -14.82 26.14
CA PRO A 400 8.53 -16.12 26.75
C PRO A 400 7.42 -17.12 26.42
N ALA A 401 7.71 -18.41 26.55
CA ALA A 401 6.69 -19.45 26.46
C ALA A 401 5.64 -19.26 27.57
N VAL A 402 4.36 -19.41 27.19
CA VAL A 402 3.24 -19.30 28.14
C VAL A 402 3.25 -20.49 29.10
N GLN A 403 3.19 -20.21 30.41
CA GLN A 403 3.15 -21.27 31.41
C GLN A 403 1.80 -21.97 31.40
N TYR A 404 1.78 -23.30 31.65
CA TYR A 404 0.56 -24.10 31.68
C TYR A 404 -0.50 -23.55 32.64
N ARG A 405 -0.08 -22.97 33.78
CA ARG A 405 -0.97 -22.32 34.75
C ARG A 405 -1.73 -21.13 34.14
N GLU A 406 -1.07 -20.33 33.31
CA GLU A 406 -1.67 -19.17 32.63
C GLU A 406 -2.68 -19.62 31.55
N LEU A 407 -2.40 -20.75 30.89
CA LEU A 407 -3.33 -21.35 29.91
C LEU A 407 -4.63 -21.84 30.57
N ARG A 408 -4.56 -22.37 31.81
CA ARG A 408 -5.71 -22.87 32.58
C ARG A 408 -6.42 -21.82 33.40
N ALA A 409 -5.72 -20.74 33.79
CA ALA A 409 -6.32 -19.66 34.56
C ALA A 409 -7.45 -19.04 33.70
N GLY A 410 -8.67 -19.17 34.18
CA GLY A 410 -9.88 -18.61 33.51
C GLY A 410 -9.94 -17.06 33.56
N ALA A 411 -8.81 -16.38 33.77
CA ALA A 411 -8.73 -14.95 33.72
C ALA A 411 -9.12 -14.46 32.33
N THR A 412 -10.15 -13.64 32.26
CA THR A 412 -10.58 -12.98 31.03
C THR A 412 -9.43 -12.10 30.53
N SER A 413 -8.88 -12.47 29.38
CA SER A 413 -7.92 -11.64 28.70
C SER A 413 -8.62 -10.41 28.13
N GLU A 414 -7.95 -9.26 28.14
CA GLU A 414 -8.49 -8.04 27.55
C GLU A 414 -8.73 -8.23 26.05
N ASN A 415 -9.88 -7.79 25.57
CA ASN A 415 -10.26 -7.92 24.16
C ASN A 415 -9.63 -6.81 23.30
N SER A 416 -9.58 -7.04 21.99
CA SER A 416 -9.04 -6.09 21.02
C SER A 416 -9.77 -4.75 21.03
N ALA A 417 -11.07 -4.72 21.31
CA ALA A 417 -11.87 -3.50 21.32
C ALA A 417 -11.44 -2.54 22.44
N ALA A 418 -11.14 -3.06 23.64
CA ALA A 418 -10.66 -2.25 24.75
C ALA A 418 -9.28 -1.64 24.47
N ILE A 419 -8.33 -2.46 23.96
CA ILE A 419 -6.99 -1.99 23.56
C ILE A 419 -7.12 -0.94 22.44
N ARG A 420 -7.92 -1.23 21.42
CA ARG A 420 -8.16 -0.30 20.31
C ARG A 420 -8.74 1.03 20.79
N GLY A 421 -9.62 1.02 21.78
CA GLY A 421 -10.17 2.25 22.37
C GLY A 421 -9.09 3.18 22.94
N ARG A 422 -8.07 2.63 23.62
CA ARG A 422 -6.92 3.41 24.11
C ARG A 422 -6.02 3.89 22.98
N VAL A 423 -5.75 3.02 22.00
CA VAL A 423 -4.99 3.35 20.79
C VAL A 423 -5.65 4.51 20.04
N LEU A 424 -6.97 4.50 19.87
CA LEU A 424 -7.71 5.57 19.20
C LEU A 424 -7.55 6.91 19.92
N LYS A 425 -7.71 6.94 21.25
CA LYS A 425 -7.52 8.16 22.05
C LYS A 425 -6.11 8.73 21.91
N ALA A 426 -5.08 7.87 21.95
CA ALA A 426 -3.70 8.30 21.74
C ALA A 426 -3.49 8.85 20.31
N ARG A 427 -4.11 8.26 19.30
CA ARG A 427 -4.05 8.72 17.89
C ARG A 427 -4.77 10.05 17.69
N GLU A 428 -5.88 10.30 18.38
CA GLU A 428 -6.57 11.59 18.36
C GLU A 428 -5.66 12.71 18.91
N ILE A 429 -4.95 12.45 20.02
CA ILE A 429 -3.98 13.39 20.60
C ILE A 429 -2.85 13.67 19.60
N GLN A 430 -2.32 12.64 18.93
CA GLN A 430 -1.27 12.79 17.92
C GLN A 430 -1.78 13.57 16.70
N SER A 431 -2.97 13.26 16.20
CA SER A 431 -3.58 13.97 15.07
C SER A 431 -3.74 15.47 15.37
N ALA A 432 -4.25 15.82 16.55
CA ALA A 432 -4.37 17.20 16.99
C ALA A 432 -2.99 17.91 17.08
N ARG A 433 -1.95 17.20 17.56
CA ARG A 433 -0.58 17.71 17.65
C ARG A 433 0.01 18.03 16.27
N PHE A 434 -0.25 17.21 15.26
CA PHE A 434 0.35 17.33 13.93
C PHE A 434 -0.48 18.13 12.91
N THR A 435 -1.66 18.63 13.29
CA THR A 435 -2.55 19.40 12.39
C THR A 435 -1.86 20.58 11.71
N LYS A 436 -0.86 21.20 12.38
CA LYS A 436 -0.10 22.36 11.85
C LYS A 436 1.24 21.97 11.23
N ALA A 437 1.54 20.69 11.08
CA ALA A 437 2.78 20.25 10.45
C ALA A 437 2.75 20.52 8.93
N ALA A 438 3.88 20.96 8.38
CA ALA A 438 4.00 21.19 6.94
C ALA A 438 3.94 19.89 6.13
N GLU A 439 4.38 18.80 6.72
CA GLU A 439 4.31 17.45 6.17
C GLU A 439 3.18 16.65 6.86
N LYS A 440 2.50 15.80 6.11
CA LYS A 440 1.49 14.89 6.67
C LYS A 440 2.15 13.85 7.58
N ILE A 441 1.85 13.92 8.87
CA ILE A 441 2.33 13.01 9.90
C ILE A 441 1.13 12.39 10.58
N TYR A 442 1.09 11.06 10.59
CA TYR A 442 -0.02 10.31 11.14
C TYR A 442 0.27 9.72 12.53
N SER A 443 1.56 9.65 12.95
CA SER A 443 1.94 9.01 14.22
C SER A 443 3.27 9.51 14.75
N ASN A 444 3.53 9.28 16.05
CA ASN A 444 4.75 9.70 16.71
C ASN A 444 6.02 9.06 16.11
N ALA A 445 5.97 7.83 15.61
CA ALA A 445 7.12 7.20 14.94
C ALA A 445 7.60 8.01 13.73
N GLN A 446 6.72 8.83 13.16
CA GLN A 446 7.02 9.64 11.98
C GLN A 446 7.62 11.01 12.32
N MET A 447 7.74 11.39 13.58
CA MET A 447 8.30 12.69 13.97
C MET A 447 9.73 12.88 13.45
N SER A 448 10.01 14.05 12.88
CA SER A 448 11.35 14.53 12.56
C SER A 448 12.10 14.96 13.82
N THR A 449 13.42 15.11 13.76
CA THR A 449 14.24 15.61 14.88
C THR A 449 13.75 16.96 15.41
N ARG A 450 13.26 17.85 14.54
CA ARG A 450 12.67 19.14 14.96
C ARG A 450 11.41 18.93 15.82
N GLN A 451 10.57 17.96 15.45
CA GLN A 451 9.33 17.66 16.18
C GLN A 451 9.60 16.92 17.48
N ILE A 452 10.62 16.05 17.51
CA ILE A 452 11.07 15.41 18.78
C ILE A 452 11.45 16.50 19.78
N ARG A 453 12.26 17.48 19.39
CA ARG A 453 12.64 18.60 20.28
C ARG A 453 11.45 19.42 20.75
N ALA A 454 10.43 19.60 19.91
CA ALA A 454 9.25 20.39 20.25
C ALA A 454 8.24 19.63 21.15
N PHE A 455 8.10 18.30 21.00
CA PHE A 455 7.03 17.54 21.62
C PHE A 455 7.47 16.50 22.64
N CYS A 456 8.80 16.26 22.76
CA CYS A 456 9.37 15.28 23.67
C CYS A 456 10.32 15.94 24.67
N GLU A 457 10.03 17.19 25.10
CA GLU A 457 10.80 17.88 26.13
C GLU A 457 10.75 17.09 27.45
N LEU A 458 11.91 16.94 28.09
CA LEU A 458 12.06 16.17 29.31
C LEU A 458 12.32 17.08 30.49
N GLY A 459 11.75 16.73 31.64
CA GLY A 459 12.17 17.32 32.92
C GLY A 459 13.52 16.76 33.38
N PRO A 460 14.21 17.46 34.31
CA PRO A 460 15.59 17.13 34.73
C PRO A 460 15.79 15.68 35.21
N ASP A 461 14.78 15.07 35.86
CA ASP A 461 14.84 13.70 36.37
C ASP A 461 14.75 12.66 35.25
N ALA A 462 13.87 12.90 34.29
CA ALA A 462 13.71 12.05 33.09
C ALA A 462 14.96 12.12 32.20
N GLU A 463 15.55 13.30 32.06
CA GLU A 463 16.78 13.51 31.28
C GLU A 463 17.96 12.76 31.95
N ARG A 464 18.14 12.89 33.25
CA ARG A 464 19.17 12.14 34.01
C ARG A 464 18.99 10.61 33.89
N LEU A 465 17.75 10.12 33.89
CA LEU A 465 17.49 8.69 33.71
C LEU A 465 17.91 8.23 32.32
N LEU A 466 17.53 9.00 31.28
CA LEU A 466 17.89 8.69 29.90
C LEU A 466 19.40 8.74 29.69
N GLU A 467 20.08 9.77 30.19
CA GLU A 467 21.54 9.89 30.08
C GLU A 467 22.26 8.70 30.71
N ARG A 468 21.86 8.29 31.91
CA ARG A 468 22.41 7.10 32.57
C ARG A 468 22.19 5.83 31.74
N ALA A 469 21.02 5.65 31.20
CA ALA A 469 20.71 4.48 30.34
C ALA A 469 21.57 4.48 29.07
N MET A 470 21.74 5.64 28.44
CA MET A 470 22.60 5.81 27.27
C MET A 470 24.04 5.39 27.55
N GLN A 471 24.60 5.87 28.69
CA GLN A 471 25.97 5.54 29.07
C GLN A 471 26.13 4.07 29.47
N GLN A 472 25.20 3.51 30.25
CA GLN A 472 25.30 2.14 30.75
C GLN A 472 25.06 1.07 29.68
N GLN A 473 24.21 1.37 28.72
CA GLN A 473 23.83 0.42 27.67
C GLN A 473 24.56 0.68 26.33
N GLY A 474 25.37 1.74 26.22
CA GLY A 474 26.09 2.09 25.00
C GLY A 474 25.16 2.45 23.83
N LEU A 475 24.00 3.08 24.13
CA LEU A 475 23.00 3.39 23.12
C LEU A 475 23.45 4.51 22.19
N THR A 476 23.09 4.40 20.90
CA THR A 476 23.41 5.39 19.87
C THR A 476 22.51 6.63 19.95
N ALA A 477 22.89 7.73 19.28
CA ALA A 477 22.03 8.90 19.13
C ALA A 477 20.68 8.57 18.43
N ARG A 478 20.66 7.57 17.54
CA ARG A 478 19.42 7.09 16.92
C ARG A 478 18.52 6.41 17.94
N ALA A 479 19.09 5.62 18.85
CA ALA A 479 18.34 4.98 19.93
C ALA A 479 17.72 6.02 20.87
N HIS A 480 18.44 7.12 21.17
CA HIS A 480 17.90 8.26 21.93
C HIS A 480 16.60 8.80 21.31
N ASP A 481 16.62 9.18 20.04
CA ASP A 481 15.44 9.74 19.37
C ASP A 481 14.26 8.74 19.36
N ARG A 482 14.53 7.44 19.22
CA ARG A 482 13.51 6.39 19.28
C ARG A 482 12.90 6.24 20.64
N ILE A 483 13.72 6.23 21.70
CA ILE A 483 13.23 6.20 23.08
C ILE A 483 12.30 7.38 23.33
N LEU A 484 12.65 8.59 22.88
CA LEU A 484 11.80 9.77 23.02
C LEU A 484 10.46 9.64 22.29
N LYS A 485 10.46 9.12 21.05
CA LYS A 485 9.22 8.87 20.29
C LYS A 485 8.31 7.85 20.98
N VAL A 486 8.89 6.76 21.48
CA VAL A 486 8.17 5.71 22.21
C VAL A 486 7.63 6.26 23.54
N ALA A 487 8.45 6.98 24.32
CA ALA A 487 8.04 7.61 25.58
C ALA A 487 6.90 8.62 25.36
N ARG A 488 6.93 9.42 24.26
CA ARG A 488 5.82 10.31 23.91
C ARG A 488 4.54 9.53 23.62
N THR A 489 4.65 8.37 22.95
CA THR A 489 3.50 7.51 22.67
C THR A 489 2.91 6.92 23.96
N ILE A 490 3.77 6.49 24.90
CA ILE A 490 3.32 5.98 26.20
C ILE A 490 2.59 7.10 26.98
N ALA A 491 3.14 8.33 26.97
CA ALA A 491 2.49 9.47 27.58
C ALA A 491 1.14 9.83 26.91
N ASP A 492 1.02 9.67 25.60
CA ASP A 492 -0.26 9.88 24.88
C ASP A 492 -1.29 8.80 25.26
N LEU A 493 -0.88 7.54 25.45
CA LEU A 493 -1.74 6.46 25.94
C LEU A 493 -2.25 6.71 27.36
N ASP A 494 -1.41 7.34 28.20
CA ASP A 494 -1.76 7.72 29.57
C ASP A 494 -2.52 9.07 29.63
N GLY A 495 -2.73 9.75 28.50
CA GLY A 495 -3.35 11.07 28.42
C GLY A 495 -2.51 12.18 29.07
N ALA A 496 -1.21 11.96 29.25
CA ALA A 496 -0.32 12.90 29.91
C ALA A 496 0.15 14.02 28.95
N PRO A 497 0.14 15.29 29.37
CA PRO A 497 0.55 16.41 28.51
C PRO A 497 2.06 16.41 28.23
N SER A 498 2.88 15.91 29.14
CA SER A 498 4.34 15.88 29.07
C SER A 498 4.91 14.47 29.31
N VAL A 499 6.11 14.23 28.82
CA VAL A 499 6.85 12.98 29.06
C VAL A 499 7.45 13.02 30.46
N THR A 500 7.18 11.98 31.29
CA THR A 500 7.64 11.87 32.67
C THR A 500 8.60 10.69 32.87
N VAL A 501 9.18 10.55 34.03
CA VAL A 501 10.14 9.48 34.39
C VAL A 501 9.58 8.06 34.10
N PRO A 502 8.34 7.71 34.50
CA PRO A 502 7.76 6.40 34.17
C PRO A 502 7.71 6.11 32.66
N HIS A 503 7.36 7.10 31.85
CA HIS A 503 7.27 6.93 30.39
C HIS A 503 8.65 6.64 29.77
N ILE A 504 9.69 7.34 30.24
CA ILE A 504 11.09 7.09 29.82
C ILE A 504 11.56 5.72 30.31
N ALA A 505 11.25 5.34 31.55
CA ALA A 505 11.63 4.05 32.10
C ALA A 505 11.03 2.88 31.29
N GLU A 506 9.74 2.94 30.95
CA GLU A 506 9.07 1.94 30.07
C GLU A 506 9.72 1.93 28.68
N ALA A 507 9.96 3.09 28.07
CA ALA A 507 10.57 3.17 26.74
C ALA A 507 12.02 2.61 26.68
N ILE A 508 12.81 2.82 27.75
CA ILE A 508 14.16 2.25 27.87
C ILE A 508 14.10 0.72 27.95
N GLN A 509 13.10 0.14 28.66
CA GLN A 509 12.96 -1.31 28.76
C GLN A 509 12.81 -1.98 27.39
N TYR A 510 12.18 -1.32 26.43
CA TYR A 510 12.05 -1.81 25.05
C TYR A 510 13.38 -1.80 24.25
N ARG A 511 14.48 -1.32 24.83
CA ARG A 511 15.81 -1.32 24.21
C ARG A 511 16.86 -2.12 24.99
N THR A 512 16.46 -2.76 26.10
CA THR A 512 17.41 -3.53 26.96
C THR A 512 18.02 -4.73 26.24
N LEU A 513 17.36 -5.30 25.25
CA LEU A 513 17.85 -6.42 24.46
C LEU A 513 19.03 -6.04 23.53
N ASP A 514 19.23 -4.74 23.25
CA ASP A 514 20.33 -4.26 22.41
C ASP A 514 21.68 -4.69 22.99
N ARG A 515 21.84 -4.73 24.31
CA ARG A 515 23.07 -5.15 24.99
C ARG A 515 23.22 -6.67 25.09
N SER A 516 22.13 -7.40 25.32
CA SER A 516 22.21 -8.83 25.63
C SER A 516 22.32 -9.73 24.42
N TYR A 517 21.82 -9.28 23.26
CA TYR A 517 21.79 -10.06 22.03
C TYR A 517 22.75 -9.55 20.94
N TRP A 518 23.08 -8.24 20.94
CA TRP A 518 23.76 -7.62 19.80
C TRP A 518 25.18 -7.14 20.10
N SER A 519 25.62 -7.15 21.38
CA SER A 519 26.98 -6.75 21.81
C SER A 519 27.97 -7.90 21.84
#